data_06209ae459bcbbeea3075f81e7d751e0
#
_entry.id   06209ae459bcbbeea3075f81e7d751e0
#
_cell.length_a   1.000
_cell.length_b   1.000
_cell.length_c   1.000
_cell.angle_alpha   90.00
_cell.angle_beta   90.00
_cell.angle_gamma   90.00
#
_symmetry.space_group_name_H-M   'P 1'
#
loop_
_entity.id
_entity.type
_entity.pdbx_description
1 polymer ?
#
loop_
_entity_poly.entity_id
_entity_poly.type
_entity_poly.pdbx_seq_one_letter_code
_entity_poly.pdbx_strand_id
1 'polypeptide(L)'
;MKRIKVSNNVIRRMPRYLRKLDDLNAAGIERISSGELGCQMGLTPSQIRQDFSCFGEFGQQGYGYNVVALRGEVAKILGMDRNYTAVLVGVGNIGRALVENFCFEQYGFTLKAAFDINPDLVGKEMHGIVVHDFSTLDDILADIQPDVAVLCVPKAMANDVANEICSVGVKAIWNFTNTELQVKDAEPIIENIHFSDSLLALGYYIAENQDEAEARAAKTKKA
;
A
#
# COMPACT_ATOMS: atom_id res chain seq x y z
N MET A 1 -10.78 26.22 3.33
CA MET A 1 -9.47 26.14 2.64
C MET A 1 -9.60 25.19 1.46
N LYS A 2 -9.24 25.63 0.23
CA LYS A 2 -9.16 24.71 -0.92
C LYS A 2 -8.07 23.69 -0.63
N ARG A 3 -8.40 22.41 -0.51
CA ARG A 3 -7.39 21.34 -0.50
C ARG A 3 -6.60 21.43 -1.81
N ILE A 4 -5.32 21.72 -1.75
CA ILE A 4 -4.43 21.60 -2.90
C ILE A 4 -4.49 20.13 -3.31
N LYS A 5 -4.89 19.86 -4.55
CA LYS A 5 -4.95 18.47 -5.06
C LYS A 5 -3.51 17.99 -5.23
N VAL A 6 -3.03 17.21 -4.27
CA VAL A 6 -1.69 16.62 -4.30
C VAL A 6 -1.63 15.58 -5.42
N SER A 7 -0.54 15.54 -6.20
CA SER A 7 -0.42 14.58 -7.29
C SER A 7 -0.27 13.15 -6.77
N ASN A 8 -0.80 12.18 -7.51
CA ASN A 8 -0.69 10.75 -7.17
C ASN A 8 0.78 10.30 -7.00
N ASN A 9 1.70 10.88 -7.79
CA ASN A 9 3.12 10.56 -7.68
C ASN A 9 3.71 10.98 -6.32
N VAL A 10 3.28 12.08 -5.75
CA VAL A 10 3.68 12.52 -4.40
C VAL A 10 3.11 11.56 -3.36
N ILE A 11 1.80 11.25 -3.44
CA ILE A 11 1.15 10.32 -2.50
C ILE A 11 1.84 8.95 -2.52
N ARG A 12 2.15 8.40 -3.69
CA ARG A 12 2.84 7.10 -3.84
C ARG A 12 4.29 7.09 -3.32
N ARG A 13 4.91 8.24 -3.13
CA ARG A 13 6.23 8.34 -2.48
C ARG A 13 6.14 8.41 -0.95
N MET A 14 5.02 8.85 -0.37
CA MET A 14 4.89 9.00 1.10
C MET A 14 5.19 7.71 1.88
N PRO A 15 4.70 6.51 1.47
CA PRO A 15 5.07 5.26 2.13
C PRO A 15 6.58 4.95 2.09
N ARG A 16 7.28 5.36 1.02
CA ARG A 16 8.74 5.20 0.92
C ARG A 16 9.47 6.14 1.89
N TYR A 17 8.99 7.38 2.05
CA TYR A 17 9.51 8.29 3.06
C TYR A 17 9.28 7.74 4.47
N LEU A 18 8.08 7.23 4.77
CA LEU A 18 7.77 6.66 6.08
C LEU A 18 8.74 5.54 6.45
N ARG A 19 8.89 4.53 5.58
CA ARG A 19 9.84 3.43 5.82
C ARG A 19 11.25 3.93 6.05
N LYS A 20 11.71 4.91 5.26
CA LYS A 20 13.06 5.46 5.43
C LYS A 20 13.23 6.21 6.75
N LEU A 21 12.20 6.93 7.18
CA LEU A 21 12.18 7.62 8.47
C LEU A 21 12.11 6.64 9.64
N ASP A 22 11.42 5.49 9.48
CA ASP A 22 11.43 4.40 10.47
C ASP A 22 12.85 3.81 10.63
N ASP A 23 13.55 3.54 9.51
CA ASP A 23 14.93 3.06 9.53
C ASP A 23 15.87 4.05 10.23
N LEU A 24 15.74 5.34 9.93
CA LEU A 24 16.56 6.40 10.53
C LEU A 24 16.30 6.53 12.03
N ASN A 25 15.04 6.47 12.42
CA ASN A 25 14.62 6.52 13.83
C ASN A 25 15.16 5.32 14.61
N ALA A 26 15.06 4.11 14.04
CA ALA A 26 15.64 2.89 14.62
C ALA A 26 17.17 2.94 14.76
N ALA A 27 17.84 3.66 13.84
CA ALA A 27 19.28 3.91 13.90
C ALA A 27 19.66 5.05 14.87
N GLY A 28 18.70 5.68 15.54
CA GLY A 28 18.95 6.78 16.48
C GLY A 28 19.33 8.10 15.80
N ILE A 29 19.03 8.27 14.52
CA ILE A 29 19.31 9.51 13.77
C ILE A 29 18.23 10.53 14.11
N GLU A 30 18.60 11.58 14.81
CA GLU A 30 17.66 12.62 15.22
C GLU A 30 17.30 13.62 14.11
N ARG A 31 18.24 13.90 13.21
CA ARG A 31 18.09 14.89 12.15
C ARG A 31 18.67 14.40 10.84
N ILE A 32 18.02 14.81 9.73
CA ILE A 32 18.49 14.53 8.38
C ILE A 32 18.22 15.73 7.46
N SER A 33 19.16 16.04 6.58
CA SER A 33 18.99 17.05 5.55
C SER A 33 18.21 16.48 4.33
N SER A 34 17.61 17.37 3.52
CA SER A 34 17.01 16.94 2.24
C SER A 34 18.07 16.36 1.27
N GLY A 35 19.34 16.74 1.43
CA GLY A 35 20.45 16.20 0.65
C GLY A 35 20.76 14.76 1.01
N GLU A 36 20.95 14.46 2.29
CA GLU A 36 21.22 13.12 2.80
C GLU A 36 20.04 12.17 2.56
N LEU A 37 18.82 12.63 2.85
CA LEU A 37 17.61 11.84 2.61
C LEU A 37 17.47 11.53 1.10
N GLY A 38 17.74 12.50 0.23
CA GLY A 38 17.72 12.33 -1.21
C GLY A 38 18.75 11.31 -1.69
N CYS A 39 19.99 11.41 -1.21
CA CYS A 39 21.05 10.45 -1.53
C CYS A 39 20.64 9.01 -1.17
N GLN A 40 20.07 8.80 0.02
CA GLN A 40 19.65 7.50 0.49
C GLN A 40 18.41 6.93 -0.23
N MET A 41 17.60 7.78 -0.85
CA MET A 41 16.35 7.38 -1.53
C MET A 41 16.44 7.42 -3.06
N GLY A 42 17.57 7.86 -3.63
CA GLY A 42 17.72 8.08 -5.07
C GLY A 42 16.86 9.25 -5.58
N LEU A 43 16.66 10.30 -4.76
CA LEU A 43 15.86 11.48 -5.09
C LEU A 43 16.72 12.75 -4.99
N THR A 44 16.32 13.79 -5.72
CA THR A 44 16.98 15.09 -5.57
C THR A 44 16.50 15.82 -4.30
N PRO A 45 17.35 16.66 -3.68
CA PRO A 45 16.93 17.47 -2.54
C PRO A 45 15.74 18.38 -2.85
N SER A 46 15.65 18.86 -4.08
CA SER A 46 14.53 19.69 -4.55
C SER A 46 13.23 18.93 -4.60
N GLN A 47 13.25 17.66 -5.08
CA GLN A 47 12.09 16.79 -5.10
C GLN A 47 11.55 16.55 -3.70
N ILE A 48 12.41 16.26 -2.72
CA ILE A 48 12.03 16.04 -1.33
C ILE A 48 11.36 17.28 -0.72
N ARG A 49 11.97 18.45 -0.92
CA ARG A 49 11.36 19.70 -0.44
C ARG A 49 10.02 19.99 -1.09
N GLN A 50 9.90 19.74 -2.39
CA GLN A 50 8.66 19.93 -3.13
C GLN A 50 7.57 18.96 -2.67
N ASP A 51 7.90 17.69 -2.45
CA ASP A 51 6.95 16.69 -1.98
C ASP A 51 6.37 17.08 -0.60
N PHE A 52 7.24 17.44 0.33
CA PHE A 52 6.79 17.83 1.66
C PHE A 52 6.04 19.16 1.66
N SER A 53 6.42 20.13 0.83
CA SER A 53 5.71 21.41 0.74
C SER A 53 4.25 21.30 0.30
N CYS A 54 3.85 20.18 -0.32
CA CYS A 54 2.44 19.89 -0.63
C CYS A 54 1.57 19.75 0.62
N PHE A 55 2.17 19.45 1.79
CA PHE A 55 1.47 19.15 3.03
C PHE A 55 1.74 20.16 4.16
N GLY A 56 2.73 21.02 4.00
CA GLY A 56 3.11 22.02 5.00
C GLY A 56 4.61 22.29 5.04
N GLU A 57 5.03 23.00 6.07
CA GLU A 57 6.43 23.32 6.33
C GLU A 57 6.97 22.39 7.42
N PHE A 58 7.85 21.45 7.07
CA PHE A 58 8.36 20.41 7.98
C PHE A 58 9.80 20.60 8.43
N GLY A 59 10.49 21.61 7.96
CA GLY A 59 11.90 21.84 8.29
C GLY A 59 12.26 23.31 8.39
N GLN A 60 13.36 23.59 9.07
CA GLN A 60 13.97 24.92 9.08
C GLN A 60 15.17 24.94 8.12
N GLN A 61 15.31 26.03 7.38
CA GLN A 61 16.42 26.23 6.47
C GLN A 61 17.77 26.14 7.23
N GLY A 62 18.66 25.30 6.77
CA GLY A 62 19.98 25.06 7.38
C GLY A 62 20.00 24.00 8.49
N TYR A 63 18.85 23.61 9.07
CA TYR A 63 18.78 22.64 10.17
C TYR A 63 18.28 21.24 9.76
N GLY A 64 17.74 21.09 8.55
CA GLY A 64 17.14 19.84 8.07
C GLY A 64 15.83 19.49 8.79
N TYR A 65 15.47 18.22 8.73
CA TYR A 65 14.25 17.67 9.32
C TYR A 65 14.56 16.95 10.63
N ASN A 66 13.74 17.14 11.65
CA ASN A 66 13.71 16.25 12.79
C ASN A 66 13.04 14.94 12.36
N VAL A 67 13.71 13.80 12.52
CA VAL A 67 13.28 12.50 12.00
C VAL A 67 11.97 12.04 12.65
N VAL A 68 11.88 12.13 13.99
CA VAL A 68 10.68 11.69 14.73
C VAL A 68 9.48 12.56 14.38
N ALA A 69 9.67 13.89 14.35
CA ALA A 69 8.59 14.83 14.03
C ALA A 69 8.10 14.63 12.57
N LEU A 70 9.02 14.56 11.62
CA LEU A 70 8.67 14.35 10.20
C LEU A 70 7.98 12.99 9.99
N ARG A 71 8.48 11.95 10.64
CA ARG A 71 7.85 10.61 10.65
C ARG A 71 6.41 10.67 11.10
N GLY A 72 6.13 11.37 12.22
CA GLY A 72 4.79 11.55 12.75
C GLY A 72 3.86 12.29 11.78
N GLU A 73 4.35 13.34 11.12
CA GLU A 73 3.56 14.08 10.13
C GLU A 73 3.29 13.25 8.86
N VAL A 74 4.28 12.49 8.37
CA VAL A 74 4.08 11.57 7.23
C VAL A 74 3.07 10.47 7.57
N ALA A 75 3.10 9.92 8.78
CA ALA A 75 2.11 8.95 9.25
C ALA A 75 0.69 9.52 9.26
N LYS A 76 0.50 10.76 9.73
CA LYS A 76 -0.79 11.47 9.68
C LYS A 76 -1.25 11.75 8.25
N ILE A 77 -0.35 12.15 7.35
CA ILE A 77 -0.66 12.35 5.93
C ILE A 77 -1.21 11.06 5.31
N LEU A 78 -0.63 9.93 5.68
CA LEU A 78 -1.07 8.59 5.25
C LEU A 78 -2.32 8.07 5.96
N GLY A 79 -2.85 8.81 6.95
CA GLY A 79 -4.06 8.44 7.66
C GLY A 79 -3.88 7.34 8.70
N MET A 80 -2.66 7.05 9.14
CA MET A 80 -2.38 5.97 10.11
C MET A 80 -2.98 6.22 11.50
N ASP A 81 -3.42 7.45 11.78
CA ASP A 81 -4.10 7.86 13.00
C ASP A 81 -5.64 7.73 12.95
N ARG A 82 -6.20 7.22 11.84
CA ARG A 82 -7.64 7.19 11.58
C ARG A 82 -8.34 5.94 12.08
N ASN A 83 -7.61 4.84 12.32
CA ASN A 83 -8.15 3.54 12.73
C ASN A 83 -9.26 3.02 11.80
N TYR A 84 -8.94 2.90 10.51
CA TYR A 84 -9.87 2.37 9.51
C TYR A 84 -10.22 0.90 9.80
N THR A 85 -11.47 0.54 9.56
CA THR A 85 -11.92 -0.86 9.64
C THR A 85 -11.76 -1.56 8.29
N ALA A 86 -11.25 -2.79 8.34
CA ALA A 86 -11.02 -3.63 7.17
C ALA A 86 -11.76 -4.96 7.29
N VAL A 87 -12.19 -5.50 6.17
CA VAL A 87 -12.62 -6.89 6.01
C VAL A 87 -11.84 -7.55 4.88
N LEU A 88 -11.70 -8.87 4.91
CA LEU A 88 -10.99 -9.62 3.88
C LEU A 88 -11.93 -10.61 3.21
N VAL A 89 -11.91 -10.64 1.87
CA VAL A 89 -12.74 -11.56 1.07
C VAL A 89 -11.85 -12.46 0.22
N GLY A 90 -11.95 -13.76 0.47
CA GLY A 90 -11.12 -14.81 -0.09
C GLY A 90 -9.93 -15.19 0.81
N VAL A 91 -10.08 -16.29 1.57
CA VAL A 91 -9.05 -16.81 2.51
C VAL A 91 -8.23 -17.93 1.84
N GLY A 92 -7.94 -17.76 0.55
CA GLY A 92 -6.96 -18.58 -0.18
C GLY A 92 -5.52 -18.29 0.25
N ASN A 93 -4.53 -18.67 -0.56
CA ASN A 93 -3.11 -18.52 -0.19
C ASN A 93 -2.73 -17.08 0.17
N ILE A 94 -3.16 -16.08 -0.63
CA ILE A 94 -2.84 -14.67 -0.39
C ILE A 94 -3.61 -14.15 0.81
N GLY A 95 -4.92 -14.36 0.86
CA GLY A 95 -5.76 -13.89 1.96
C GLY A 95 -5.31 -14.45 3.30
N ARG A 96 -5.03 -15.77 3.37
CA ARG A 96 -4.48 -16.41 4.55
C ARG A 96 -3.15 -15.79 4.98
N ALA A 97 -2.21 -15.60 4.04
CA ALA A 97 -0.94 -14.97 4.35
C ALA A 97 -1.09 -13.54 4.90
N LEU A 98 -2.07 -12.79 4.41
CA LEU A 98 -2.38 -11.45 4.94
C LEU A 98 -2.96 -11.52 6.35
N VAL A 99 -3.91 -12.43 6.63
CA VAL A 99 -4.47 -12.61 7.98
C VAL A 99 -3.39 -13.04 8.97
N GLU A 100 -2.51 -13.96 8.57
CA GLU A 100 -1.51 -14.56 9.45
C GLU A 100 -0.27 -13.68 9.69
N ASN A 101 0.14 -12.87 8.70
CA ASN A 101 1.46 -12.24 8.72
C ASN A 101 1.45 -10.72 8.51
N PHE A 102 0.33 -10.13 8.09
CA PHE A 102 0.26 -8.69 7.83
C PHE A 102 -0.34 -7.96 9.05
N CYS A 103 0.48 -7.15 9.71
CA CYS A 103 0.03 -6.36 10.87
C CYS A 103 -0.75 -5.12 10.41
N PHE A 104 -2.05 -5.26 10.18
CA PHE A 104 -2.93 -4.17 9.74
C PHE A 104 -2.87 -2.97 10.68
N GLU A 105 -2.80 -3.19 11.97
CA GLU A 105 -2.78 -2.16 13.03
C GLU A 105 -1.57 -1.23 12.91
N GLN A 106 -0.43 -1.72 12.45
CA GLN A 106 0.77 -0.91 12.23
C GLN A 106 0.57 0.18 11.18
N TYR A 107 -0.43 0.00 10.31
CA TYR A 107 -0.76 0.92 9.22
C TYR A 107 -2.06 1.68 9.45
N GLY A 108 -2.63 1.61 10.67
CA GLY A 108 -3.86 2.32 11.03
C GLY A 108 -5.13 1.64 10.52
N PHE A 109 -5.09 0.34 10.26
CA PHE A 109 -6.25 -0.48 9.89
C PHE A 109 -6.50 -1.55 10.97
N THR A 110 -7.76 -1.92 11.15
CA THR A 110 -8.15 -3.05 12.01
C THR A 110 -8.93 -4.05 11.18
N LEU A 111 -8.41 -5.26 10.99
CA LEU A 111 -9.14 -6.34 10.34
C LEU A 111 -10.20 -6.87 11.30
N LYS A 112 -11.48 -6.88 10.88
CA LYS A 112 -12.63 -7.24 11.73
C LYS A 112 -13.22 -8.60 11.39
N ALA A 113 -13.22 -8.98 10.12
CA ALA A 113 -13.78 -10.24 9.65
C ALA A 113 -13.09 -10.70 8.37
N ALA A 114 -13.15 -11.98 8.09
CA ALA A 114 -12.78 -12.57 6.82
C ALA A 114 -13.96 -13.37 6.25
N PHE A 115 -14.03 -13.49 4.93
CA PHE A 115 -15.11 -14.22 4.23
C PHE A 115 -14.52 -15.20 3.23
N ASP A 116 -15.10 -16.38 3.16
CA ASP A 116 -14.78 -17.39 2.14
C ASP A 116 -16.01 -18.24 1.82
N ILE A 117 -16.00 -18.89 0.66
CA ILE A 117 -17.05 -19.87 0.25
C ILE A 117 -16.71 -21.30 0.66
N ASN A 118 -15.46 -21.55 1.08
CA ASN A 118 -14.98 -22.88 1.42
C ASN A 118 -15.50 -23.31 2.81
N PRO A 119 -16.40 -24.34 2.90
CA PRO A 119 -16.96 -24.78 4.17
C PRO A 119 -15.88 -25.28 5.16
N ASP A 120 -14.72 -25.72 4.66
CA ASP A 120 -13.61 -26.12 5.52
C ASP A 120 -12.93 -24.95 6.24
N LEU A 121 -13.16 -23.72 5.80
CA LEU A 121 -12.61 -22.50 6.40
C LEU A 121 -13.65 -21.75 7.24
N VAL A 122 -14.91 -21.80 6.84
CA VAL A 122 -16.01 -21.10 7.52
C VAL A 122 -16.14 -21.56 8.98
N GLY A 123 -16.27 -20.58 9.87
CA GLY A 123 -16.35 -20.79 11.32
C GLY A 123 -14.99 -20.95 12.00
N LYS A 124 -13.88 -21.05 11.25
CA LYS A 124 -12.54 -21.07 11.85
C LYS A 124 -12.09 -19.68 12.25
N GLU A 125 -11.34 -19.62 13.32
CA GLU A 125 -10.64 -18.40 13.76
C GLU A 125 -9.17 -18.45 13.36
N MET A 126 -8.69 -17.36 12.77
CA MET A 126 -7.31 -17.19 12.35
C MET A 126 -6.78 -15.86 12.91
N HIS A 127 -5.81 -15.93 13.81
CA HIS A 127 -5.25 -14.74 14.49
C HIS A 127 -6.32 -13.79 15.08
N GLY A 128 -7.36 -14.36 15.72
CA GLY A 128 -8.45 -13.57 16.30
C GLY A 128 -9.53 -13.13 15.28
N ILE A 129 -9.39 -13.49 14.00
CA ILE A 129 -10.34 -13.16 12.95
C ILE A 129 -11.16 -14.39 12.59
N VAL A 130 -12.48 -14.26 12.71
CA VAL A 130 -13.41 -15.33 12.31
C VAL A 130 -13.62 -15.30 10.80
N VAL A 131 -13.56 -16.47 10.17
CA VAL A 131 -13.91 -16.65 8.75
C VAL A 131 -15.40 -16.93 8.65
N HIS A 132 -16.14 -16.05 8.02
CA HIS A 132 -17.58 -16.15 7.78
C HIS A 132 -17.88 -16.73 6.40
N ASP A 133 -19.05 -17.33 6.26
CA ASP A 133 -19.55 -17.72 4.93
C ASP A 133 -19.82 -16.46 4.11
N PHE A 134 -19.38 -16.44 2.86
CA PHE A 134 -19.58 -15.30 1.96
C PHE A 134 -21.06 -14.95 1.78
N SER A 135 -21.97 -15.93 1.86
CA SER A 135 -23.42 -15.69 1.79
C SER A 135 -23.97 -14.80 2.92
N THR A 136 -23.22 -14.61 4.01
CA THR A 136 -23.58 -13.74 5.14
C THR A 136 -22.95 -12.34 5.05
N LEU A 137 -22.35 -12.00 3.90
CA LEU A 137 -21.60 -10.76 3.69
C LEU A 137 -22.43 -9.53 4.06
N ASP A 138 -23.64 -9.42 3.49
CA ASP A 138 -24.51 -8.24 3.63
C ASP A 138 -24.85 -7.95 5.10
N ASP A 139 -25.24 -8.99 5.85
CA ASP A 139 -25.61 -8.86 7.24
C ASP A 139 -24.43 -8.40 8.10
N ILE A 140 -23.26 -9.02 7.90
CA ILE A 140 -22.07 -8.72 8.69
C ILE A 140 -21.49 -7.36 8.33
N LEU A 141 -21.49 -6.98 7.04
CA LEU A 141 -21.00 -5.67 6.63
C LEU A 141 -21.93 -4.52 7.08
N ALA A 142 -23.25 -4.78 7.18
CA ALA A 142 -24.19 -3.82 7.74
C ALA A 142 -23.85 -3.47 9.20
N ASP A 143 -23.39 -4.45 10.00
CA ASP A 143 -22.98 -4.25 11.39
C ASP A 143 -21.58 -3.61 11.51
N ILE A 144 -20.61 -4.08 10.71
CA ILE A 144 -19.21 -3.63 10.79
C ILE A 144 -19.02 -2.26 10.14
N GLN A 145 -19.71 -1.98 9.03
CA GLN A 145 -19.54 -0.80 8.18
C GLN A 145 -18.05 -0.53 7.83
N PRO A 146 -17.37 -1.47 7.18
CA PRO A 146 -15.93 -1.36 6.96
C PRO A 146 -15.57 -0.24 5.99
N ASP A 147 -14.44 0.42 6.24
CA ASP A 147 -13.88 1.45 5.37
C ASP A 147 -13.26 0.84 4.10
N VAL A 148 -12.69 -0.37 4.21
CA VAL A 148 -12.00 -1.04 3.11
C VAL A 148 -12.26 -2.54 3.09
N ALA A 149 -12.39 -3.11 1.90
CA ALA A 149 -12.35 -4.54 1.66
C ALA A 149 -11.01 -4.94 1.01
N VAL A 150 -10.38 -5.97 1.57
CA VAL A 150 -9.18 -6.62 0.99
C VAL A 150 -9.66 -7.78 0.13
N LEU A 151 -9.50 -7.68 -1.20
CA LEU A 151 -10.05 -8.63 -2.15
C LEU A 151 -8.98 -9.60 -2.65
N CYS A 152 -9.12 -10.88 -2.27
CA CYS A 152 -8.17 -11.96 -2.54
C CYS A 152 -8.82 -13.17 -3.24
N VAL A 153 -9.91 -12.96 -3.98
CA VAL A 153 -10.63 -14.01 -4.70
C VAL A 153 -9.99 -14.31 -6.08
N PRO A 154 -10.31 -15.45 -6.69
CA PRO A 154 -9.90 -15.74 -8.07
C PRO A 154 -10.38 -14.67 -9.05
N LYS A 155 -9.55 -14.39 -10.07
CA LYS A 155 -9.82 -13.37 -11.11
C LYS A 155 -11.22 -13.46 -11.72
N ALA A 156 -11.72 -14.69 -11.94
CA ALA A 156 -13.03 -14.91 -12.55
C ALA A 156 -14.19 -14.37 -11.71
N MET A 157 -14.01 -14.29 -10.37
CA MET A 157 -15.05 -13.85 -9.42
C MET A 157 -14.88 -12.38 -9.03
N ALA A 158 -13.75 -11.75 -9.39
CA ALA A 158 -13.32 -10.47 -8.85
C ALA A 158 -14.35 -9.34 -9.03
N ASN A 159 -14.91 -9.21 -10.22
CA ASN A 159 -15.89 -8.16 -10.53
C ASN A 159 -17.22 -8.36 -9.81
N ASP A 160 -17.72 -9.60 -9.76
CA ASP A 160 -19.00 -9.92 -9.13
C ASP A 160 -18.90 -9.65 -7.62
N VAL A 161 -17.84 -10.15 -6.98
CA VAL A 161 -17.60 -9.92 -5.55
C VAL A 161 -17.36 -8.44 -5.25
N ALA A 162 -16.62 -7.71 -6.10
CA ALA A 162 -16.42 -6.28 -5.92
C ALA A 162 -17.74 -5.49 -6.02
N ASN A 163 -18.63 -5.85 -6.95
CA ASN A 163 -19.95 -5.23 -7.06
C ASN A 163 -20.80 -5.48 -5.81
N GLU A 164 -20.80 -6.72 -5.30
CA GLU A 164 -21.55 -7.09 -4.09
C GLU A 164 -21.04 -6.32 -2.87
N ILE A 165 -19.73 -6.28 -2.65
CA ILE A 165 -19.09 -5.50 -1.57
C ILE A 165 -19.47 -4.00 -1.66
N CYS A 166 -19.44 -3.43 -2.85
CA CYS A 166 -19.78 -2.01 -3.03
C CYS A 166 -21.27 -1.72 -2.86
N SER A 167 -22.15 -2.67 -3.20
CA SER A 167 -23.60 -2.52 -3.04
C SER A 167 -24.03 -2.37 -1.58
N VAL A 168 -23.27 -2.94 -0.65
CA VAL A 168 -23.48 -2.82 0.81
C VAL A 168 -22.70 -1.66 1.43
N GLY A 169 -22.12 -0.78 0.62
CA GLY A 169 -21.61 0.54 1.05
C GLY A 169 -20.11 0.63 1.28
N VAL A 170 -19.31 -0.40 1.00
CA VAL A 170 -17.85 -0.32 1.07
C VAL A 170 -17.31 0.62 -0.01
N LYS A 171 -16.45 1.57 0.38
CA LYS A 171 -16.00 2.67 -0.49
C LYS A 171 -14.56 2.53 -0.98
N ALA A 172 -13.82 1.57 -0.45
CA ALA A 172 -12.43 1.33 -0.86
C ALA A 172 -12.15 -0.17 -0.98
N ILE A 173 -11.35 -0.54 -1.98
CA ILE A 173 -10.94 -1.93 -2.22
C ILE A 173 -9.42 -1.99 -2.37
N TRP A 174 -8.77 -2.81 -1.58
CA TRP A 174 -7.39 -3.21 -1.76
C TRP A 174 -7.36 -4.53 -2.53
N ASN A 175 -7.04 -4.45 -3.82
CA ASN A 175 -7.27 -5.50 -4.79
C ASN A 175 -6.02 -6.35 -5.07
N PHE A 176 -6.08 -7.64 -4.73
CA PHE A 176 -5.04 -8.65 -4.99
C PHE A 176 -5.41 -9.65 -6.09
N THR A 177 -6.50 -9.44 -6.82
CA THR A 177 -7.04 -10.42 -7.77
C THR A 177 -6.29 -10.46 -9.11
N ASN A 178 -5.27 -9.61 -9.29
CA ASN A 178 -4.49 -9.46 -10.53
C ASN A 178 -5.37 -9.15 -11.76
N THR A 179 -6.42 -8.35 -11.56
CA THR A 179 -7.27 -7.81 -12.64
C THR A 179 -7.75 -6.41 -12.27
N GLU A 180 -7.98 -5.57 -13.27
CA GLU A 180 -8.65 -4.28 -13.09
C GLU A 180 -10.13 -4.52 -12.79
N LEU A 181 -10.59 -4.01 -11.65
CA LEU A 181 -11.98 -4.17 -11.24
C LEU A 181 -12.87 -3.19 -12.00
N GLN A 182 -14.04 -3.68 -12.42
CA GLN A 182 -15.10 -2.89 -13.02
C GLN A 182 -16.33 -2.97 -12.10
N VAL A 183 -16.51 -1.92 -11.29
CA VAL A 183 -17.65 -1.82 -10.38
C VAL A 183 -18.75 -1.00 -11.07
N LYS A 184 -19.97 -1.52 -11.04
CA LYS A 184 -21.17 -0.86 -11.56
C LYS A 184 -21.79 -0.04 -10.44
N ASP A 185 -22.48 1.04 -10.82
CA ASP A 185 -23.30 1.85 -9.91
C ASP A 185 -22.56 2.43 -8.67
N ALA A 186 -21.22 2.31 -8.61
CA ALA A 186 -20.38 2.87 -7.56
C ALA A 186 -18.99 3.24 -8.11
N GLU A 187 -18.37 4.23 -7.50
CA GLU A 187 -16.98 4.65 -7.80
C GLU A 187 -16.09 4.46 -6.55
N PRO A 188 -15.78 3.20 -6.17
CA PRO A 188 -14.91 2.96 -5.03
C PRO A 188 -13.48 3.42 -5.31
N ILE A 189 -12.74 3.74 -4.26
CA ILE A 189 -11.29 3.89 -4.34
C ILE A 189 -10.69 2.49 -4.49
N ILE A 190 -10.00 2.22 -5.60
CA ILE A 190 -9.36 0.92 -5.83
C ILE A 190 -7.85 1.10 -5.86
N GLU A 191 -7.14 0.35 -5.02
CA GLU A 191 -5.70 0.21 -5.09
C GLU A 191 -5.36 -1.22 -5.53
N ASN A 192 -4.80 -1.33 -6.73
CA ASN A 192 -4.46 -2.62 -7.35
C ASN A 192 -3.03 -3.05 -6.96
N ILE A 193 -2.87 -4.31 -6.60
CA ILE A 193 -1.58 -4.95 -6.34
C ILE A 193 -1.33 -6.00 -7.42
N HIS A 194 -0.41 -5.70 -8.33
CA HIS A 194 0.05 -6.61 -9.37
C HIS A 194 1.50 -7.02 -9.08
N PHE A 195 1.70 -8.24 -8.59
CA PHE A 195 3.05 -8.75 -8.32
C PHE A 195 3.91 -8.84 -9.59
N SER A 196 3.29 -9.04 -10.75
CA SER A 196 3.96 -9.07 -12.04
C SER A 196 4.68 -7.76 -12.38
N ASP A 197 4.15 -6.62 -11.95
CA ASP A 197 4.69 -5.31 -12.34
C ASP A 197 6.13 -5.13 -11.85
N SER A 198 6.40 -5.48 -10.59
CA SER A 198 7.75 -5.41 -10.04
C SER A 198 8.69 -6.44 -10.66
N LEU A 199 8.18 -7.64 -11.00
CA LEU A 199 8.98 -8.68 -11.65
C LEU A 199 9.34 -8.29 -13.10
N LEU A 200 8.40 -7.69 -13.84
CA LEU A 200 8.66 -7.20 -15.20
C LEU A 200 9.64 -6.03 -15.20
N ALA A 201 9.51 -5.10 -14.23
CA ALA A 201 10.49 -4.03 -14.06
C ALA A 201 11.89 -4.58 -13.75
N LEU A 202 12.00 -5.61 -12.89
CA LEU A 202 13.27 -6.29 -12.63
C LEU A 202 13.83 -6.92 -13.90
N GLY A 203 12.99 -7.55 -14.72
CA GLY A 203 13.39 -8.12 -16.03
C GLY A 203 14.02 -7.09 -16.96
N TYR A 204 13.43 -5.89 -17.03
CA TYR A 204 13.99 -4.78 -17.79
C TYR A 204 15.41 -4.40 -17.30
N TYR A 205 15.60 -4.23 -16.01
CA TYR A 205 16.92 -3.86 -15.45
C TYR A 205 18.00 -4.96 -15.66
N ILE A 206 17.59 -6.23 -15.63
CA ILE A 206 18.50 -7.36 -15.93
C ILE A 206 18.97 -7.28 -17.37
N ALA A 207 18.06 -7.07 -18.32
CA ALA A 207 18.39 -6.95 -19.75
C ALA A 207 19.32 -5.75 -20.01
N GLU A 208 19.01 -4.57 -19.45
CA GLU A 208 19.82 -3.37 -19.60
C GLU A 208 21.27 -3.59 -19.09
N ASN A 209 21.43 -4.23 -17.93
CA ASN A 209 22.75 -4.56 -17.39
C ASN A 209 23.53 -5.55 -18.27
N GLN A 210 22.84 -6.52 -18.88
CA GLN A 210 23.46 -7.47 -19.81
C GLN A 210 23.96 -6.78 -21.10
N ASP A 211 23.13 -5.93 -21.70
CA ASP A 211 23.46 -5.15 -22.90
C ASP A 211 24.65 -4.21 -22.64
N GLU A 212 24.70 -3.56 -21.48
CA GLU A 212 25.86 -2.71 -21.10
C GLU A 212 27.14 -3.54 -20.92
N ALA A 213 27.05 -4.71 -20.29
CA ALA A 213 28.20 -5.58 -20.09
C ALA A 213 28.76 -6.08 -21.44
N GLU A 214 27.89 -6.47 -22.37
CA GLU A 214 28.28 -6.87 -23.73
C GLU A 214 28.92 -5.72 -24.51
N ALA A 215 28.35 -4.52 -24.41
CA ALA A 215 28.90 -3.33 -25.06
C ALA A 215 30.30 -2.96 -24.51
N ARG A 216 30.54 -3.12 -23.20
CA ARG A 216 31.87 -2.92 -22.57
C ARG A 216 32.86 -3.97 -23.05
N ALA A 217 32.47 -5.25 -23.07
CA ALA A 217 33.30 -6.35 -23.55
C ALA A 217 33.71 -6.19 -25.03
N ALA A 218 32.78 -5.74 -25.87
CA ALA A 218 33.03 -5.46 -27.27
C ALA A 218 34.02 -4.31 -27.52
N LYS A 219 33.98 -3.28 -26.67
CA LYS A 219 34.95 -2.14 -26.71
C LYS A 219 36.35 -2.60 -26.29
N THR A 220 36.46 -3.44 -25.25
CA THR A 220 37.75 -3.94 -24.77
C THR A 220 38.45 -4.87 -25.75
N LYS A 221 37.70 -5.59 -26.61
CA LYS A 221 38.27 -6.45 -27.68
C LYS A 221 38.77 -5.68 -28.91
N LYS A 222 38.41 -4.39 -29.03
CA LYS A 222 38.82 -3.53 -30.18
C LYS A 222 39.96 -2.57 -29.84
N ALA A 223 40.38 -2.51 -28.59
CA ALA A 223 41.52 -1.76 -28.07
C ALA A 223 42.74 -2.68 -27.86
#